data_69bb77c2d84202a629b1bcb2fa28b4ad
#
_entry.id   69bb77c2d84202a629b1bcb2fa28b4ad
#
_cell.length_a   1.000
_cell.length_b   1.000
_cell.length_c   1.000
_cell.angle_alpha   90.00
_cell.angle_beta   90.00
_cell.angle_gamma   90.00
#
_symmetry.space_group_name_H-M   'P 1'
#
loop_
_entity.id
_entity.type
_entity.pdbx_description
1 polymer ?
#
loop_
_entity_poly.entity_id
_entity_poly.type
_entity_poly.pdbx_seq_one_letter_code
_entity_poly.pdbx_strand_id
1 'polypeptide(L)'
;MPIITSIYDPPLLFKNGHFSTIYAGIMRKVAGFVQKRERIDLPDGDFLDLDWSLANTPSKKVVILIHGLEGNAQRAYITGSAKAFNANGFDACAINLRTCSGVPNRLYRSYHSGATEDLEAVIDHILELKNYSELYLKGFSLGGNMALKYLGENRTVPKEIKAAIAVSVPCSLHSSLKELLKTKNLPYAKRFKKHLVEKLREKQQLFPDNISDKDIKNVVTLKDFDDVYTSRAHGFRDALDYYDKCSCKQFLPNIQIPSLIVNARNDSFLGPECFPLEEAKDNPNLYLEMPKYGGHVGFFGQKNVTYTEKRAIKFLNEIV
;
A
#
# COMPACT_ATOMS: atom_id res chain seq x y z
N MET A 1 -20.08 -8.72 12.40
CA MET A 1 -19.96 -7.35 12.93
C MET A 1 -18.70 -6.72 12.32
N PRO A 2 -18.77 -5.53 11.79
CA PRO A 2 -17.67 -4.92 11.06
C PRO A 2 -16.43 -4.58 11.92
N ILE A 3 -16.58 -4.38 13.24
CA ILE A 3 -15.43 -4.19 14.14
C ILE A 3 -15.03 -5.52 14.76
N ILE A 4 -13.80 -5.97 14.44
CA ILE A 4 -13.28 -7.27 14.85
C ILE A 4 -12.40 -7.10 16.08
N THR A 5 -12.67 -7.89 17.12
CA THR A 5 -11.78 -7.99 18.28
C THR A 5 -10.54 -8.78 17.89
N SER A 6 -9.37 -8.14 17.95
CA SER A 6 -8.11 -8.79 17.62
C SER A 6 -7.63 -9.71 18.74
N ILE A 7 -7.18 -10.89 18.36
CA ILE A 7 -6.52 -11.86 19.26
C ILE A 7 -4.99 -11.79 19.15
N TYR A 8 -4.44 -10.81 18.43
CA TYR A 8 -3.01 -10.69 18.19
C TYR A 8 -2.27 -10.25 19.45
N ASP A 9 -1.43 -11.11 19.98
CA ASP A 9 -0.51 -10.81 21.10
C ASP A 9 0.90 -11.34 20.77
N PRO A 10 1.83 -10.45 20.32
CA PRO A 10 3.19 -10.85 19.96
C PRO A 10 4.08 -11.02 21.18
N PRO A 11 5.25 -11.67 21.05
CA PRO A 11 6.28 -11.70 22.08
C PRO A 11 6.65 -10.29 22.56
N LEU A 12 7.14 -10.19 23.81
CA LEU A 12 7.35 -8.91 24.51
C LEU A 12 8.10 -7.86 23.69
N LEU A 13 9.20 -8.24 23.04
CA LEU A 13 10.01 -7.33 22.21
C LEU A 13 9.20 -6.70 21.07
N PHE A 14 8.31 -7.48 20.45
CA PHE A 14 7.45 -7.03 19.35
C PHE A 14 6.19 -6.28 19.81
N LYS A 15 5.99 -6.11 21.11
CA LYS A 15 4.99 -5.18 21.65
C LYS A 15 5.42 -3.73 21.48
N ASN A 16 6.71 -3.46 21.27
CA ASN A 16 7.20 -2.15 20.89
C ASN A 16 6.92 -1.89 19.40
N GLY A 17 6.12 -0.87 19.10
CA GLY A 17 5.70 -0.54 17.72
C GLY A 17 6.87 -0.16 16.82
N HIS A 18 7.86 0.61 17.33
CA HIS A 18 9.03 0.99 16.53
C HIS A 18 9.92 -0.23 16.22
N PHE A 19 10.14 -1.11 17.21
CA PHE A 19 10.92 -2.33 16.97
C PHE A 19 10.23 -3.22 15.91
N SER A 20 8.92 -3.43 16.02
CA SER A 20 8.14 -4.20 15.03
C SER A 20 8.24 -3.60 13.63
N THR A 21 8.16 -2.26 13.52
CA THR A 21 8.30 -1.54 12.24
C THR A 21 9.68 -1.73 11.62
N ILE A 22 10.75 -1.56 12.43
CA ILE A 22 12.13 -1.71 11.97
C ILE A 22 12.40 -3.16 11.56
N TYR A 23 11.95 -4.12 12.36
CA TYR A 23 12.11 -5.54 12.04
C TYR A 23 11.49 -5.88 10.68
N ALA A 24 10.25 -5.53 10.46
CA ALA A 24 9.54 -5.83 9.21
C ALA A 24 10.15 -5.11 7.99
N GLY A 25 10.57 -3.87 8.17
CA GLY A 25 11.08 -3.04 7.08
C GLY A 25 12.54 -3.31 6.69
N ILE A 26 13.37 -3.83 7.62
CA ILE A 26 14.83 -3.93 7.44
C ILE A 26 15.38 -5.31 7.77
N MET A 27 14.92 -5.96 8.84
CA MET A 27 15.54 -7.17 9.36
C MET A 27 14.92 -8.46 8.80
N ARG A 28 13.61 -8.46 8.55
CA ARG A 28 12.90 -9.62 8.02
C ARG A 28 13.39 -9.94 6.61
N LYS A 29 13.73 -11.21 6.38
CA LYS A 29 14.09 -11.76 5.06
C LYS A 29 13.16 -12.92 4.73
N VAL A 30 12.69 -13.00 3.50
CA VAL A 30 11.88 -14.10 2.99
C VAL A 30 12.74 -14.92 2.02
N ALA A 31 13.21 -16.05 2.50
CA ALA A 31 14.07 -16.95 1.71
C ALA A 31 13.27 -17.92 0.84
N GLY A 32 13.91 -18.42 -0.24
CA GLY A 32 13.35 -19.45 -1.12
C GLY A 32 12.10 -18.98 -1.87
N PHE A 33 12.09 -17.72 -2.28
CA PHE A 33 10.98 -17.12 -3.02
C PHE A 33 11.51 -16.38 -4.25
N VAL A 34 10.94 -16.68 -5.41
CA VAL A 34 11.34 -16.11 -6.70
C VAL A 34 10.11 -15.50 -7.36
N GLN A 35 10.30 -14.34 -7.97
CA GLN A 35 9.28 -13.65 -8.76
C GLN A 35 9.80 -13.46 -10.20
N LYS A 36 8.90 -13.54 -11.17
CA LYS A 36 9.17 -13.23 -12.58
C LYS A 36 8.59 -11.86 -12.89
N ARG A 37 9.43 -10.97 -13.42
CA ARG A 37 9.00 -9.62 -13.83
C ARG A 37 8.36 -9.63 -15.19
N GLU A 38 7.24 -8.93 -15.29
CA GLU A 38 6.54 -8.55 -16.49
C GLU A 38 6.43 -7.02 -16.52
N ARG A 39 6.61 -6.42 -17.69
CA ARG A 39 6.34 -4.99 -17.90
C ARG A 39 5.06 -4.83 -18.68
N ILE A 40 4.18 -3.95 -18.23
CA ILE A 40 2.98 -3.53 -18.95
C ILE A 40 3.09 -2.06 -19.32
N ASP A 41 2.67 -1.70 -20.52
CA ASP A 41 2.53 -0.31 -20.94
C ASP A 41 1.18 0.23 -20.45
N LEU A 42 1.19 1.50 -20.00
CA LEU A 42 0.00 2.18 -19.50
C LEU A 42 -0.63 3.03 -20.60
N PRO A 43 -1.94 3.34 -20.51
CA PRO A 43 -2.63 4.16 -21.51
C PRO A 43 -2.03 5.56 -21.72
N ASP A 44 -1.33 6.10 -20.72
CA ASP A 44 -0.66 7.41 -20.80
C ASP A 44 0.74 7.34 -21.42
N GLY A 45 1.19 6.17 -21.90
CA GLY A 45 2.50 5.95 -22.51
C GLY A 45 3.63 5.63 -21.52
N ASP A 46 3.33 5.56 -20.22
CA ASP A 46 4.24 5.10 -19.19
C ASP A 46 4.21 3.57 -19.05
N PHE A 47 4.79 3.02 -17.98
CA PHE A 47 4.80 1.58 -17.72
C PHE A 47 4.71 1.26 -16.22
N LEU A 48 4.31 0.04 -15.92
CA LEU A 48 4.48 -0.59 -14.60
C LEU A 48 5.21 -1.92 -14.75
N ASP A 49 6.04 -2.23 -13.76
CA ASP A 49 6.67 -3.54 -13.62
C ASP A 49 5.89 -4.37 -12.58
N LEU A 50 5.43 -5.54 -12.98
CA LEU A 50 4.69 -6.51 -12.17
C LEU A 50 5.59 -7.69 -11.85
N ASP A 51 5.74 -8.02 -10.57
CA ASP A 51 6.54 -9.17 -10.15
C ASP A 51 5.60 -10.33 -9.76
N TRP A 52 5.55 -11.34 -10.61
CA TRP A 52 4.67 -12.49 -10.48
C TRP A 52 5.30 -13.65 -9.71
N SER A 53 4.49 -14.31 -8.91
CA SER A 53 4.80 -15.63 -8.34
C SER A 53 3.55 -16.50 -8.39
N LEU A 54 3.74 -17.77 -8.76
CA LEU A 54 2.64 -18.67 -9.00
C LEU A 54 2.48 -19.66 -7.84
N ALA A 55 1.26 -20.11 -7.63
CA ALA A 55 0.96 -21.24 -6.75
C ALA A 55 1.58 -22.53 -7.31
N ASN A 56 1.75 -23.53 -6.45
CA ASN A 56 2.32 -24.82 -6.86
C ASN A 56 1.41 -25.62 -7.83
N THR A 57 0.14 -25.27 -7.88
CA THR A 57 -0.86 -25.86 -8.78
C THR A 57 -1.54 -24.73 -9.56
N PRO A 58 -2.01 -24.99 -10.81
CA PRO A 58 -2.73 -23.98 -11.57
C PRO A 58 -3.86 -23.34 -10.77
N SER A 59 -3.89 -22.01 -10.73
CA SER A 59 -4.87 -21.25 -9.97
C SER A 59 -5.80 -20.43 -10.85
N LYS A 60 -7.05 -20.26 -10.41
CA LYS A 60 -8.01 -19.29 -10.95
C LYS A 60 -8.13 -18.05 -10.06
N LYS A 61 -7.34 -18.01 -8.97
CA LYS A 61 -7.33 -16.94 -7.96
C LYS A 61 -6.00 -16.19 -8.03
N VAL A 62 -6.06 -14.88 -8.05
CA VAL A 62 -4.87 -14.02 -7.99
C VAL A 62 -5.01 -12.95 -6.93
N VAL A 63 -3.94 -12.70 -6.18
CA VAL A 63 -3.84 -11.53 -5.29
C VAL A 63 -2.94 -10.47 -5.91
N ILE A 64 -3.45 -9.25 -6.00
CA ILE A 64 -2.68 -8.06 -6.36
C ILE A 64 -2.10 -7.47 -5.08
N LEU A 65 -0.77 -7.38 -5.00
CA LEU A 65 -0.05 -6.88 -3.84
C LEU A 65 0.48 -5.47 -4.11
N ILE A 66 0.12 -4.51 -3.25
CA ILE A 66 0.45 -3.09 -3.45
C ILE A 66 1.29 -2.61 -2.27
N HIS A 67 2.52 -2.18 -2.55
CA HIS A 67 3.46 -1.72 -1.52
C HIS A 67 3.16 -0.31 -1.00
N GLY A 68 3.79 0.06 0.12
CA GLY A 68 3.72 1.39 0.71
C GLY A 68 4.74 2.37 0.13
N LEU A 69 4.76 3.58 0.71
CA LEU A 69 5.66 4.68 0.32
C LEU A 69 7.12 4.20 0.23
N GLU A 70 7.77 4.47 -0.91
CA GLU A 70 9.17 4.09 -1.21
C GLU A 70 9.46 2.59 -1.01
N GLY A 71 8.40 1.76 -1.17
CA GLY A 71 8.51 0.31 -1.26
C GLY A 71 8.77 -0.18 -2.68
N ASN A 72 8.67 -1.49 -2.85
CA ASN A 72 8.63 -2.20 -4.13
C ASN A 72 8.15 -3.64 -3.91
N ALA A 73 8.01 -4.41 -4.98
CA ALA A 73 7.57 -5.81 -4.94
C ALA A 73 8.54 -6.76 -4.18
N GLN A 74 9.79 -6.34 -3.93
CA GLN A 74 10.80 -7.14 -3.22
C GLN A 74 10.82 -6.89 -1.70
N ARG A 75 10.00 -6.00 -1.17
CA ARG A 75 9.91 -5.79 0.28
C ARG A 75 9.42 -7.05 1.00
N ALA A 76 9.98 -7.35 2.17
CA ALA A 76 9.70 -8.58 2.89
C ALA A 76 8.21 -8.79 3.23
N TYR A 77 7.43 -7.71 3.41
CA TYR A 77 5.99 -7.79 3.65
C TYR A 77 5.20 -8.11 2.35
N ILE A 78 5.74 -7.76 1.16
CA ILE A 78 5.18 -8.14 -0.14
C ILE A 78 5.56 -9.59 -0.46
N THR A 79 6.85 -9.93 -0.47
CA THR A 79 7.31 -11.30 -0.79
C THR A 79 6.79 -12.33 0.21
N GLY A 80 6.69 -11.98 1.50
CA GLY A 80 6.07 -12.84 2.52
C GLY A 80 4.59 -13.06 2.27
N SER A 81 3.85 -12.00 1.90
CA SER A 81 2.44 -12.13 1.52
C SER A 81 2.29 -12.99 0.28
N ALA A 82 3.05 -12.73 -0.78
CA ALA A 82 3.00 -13.53 -2.00
C ALA A 82 3.25 -15.02 -1.70
N LYS A 83 4.31 -15.33 -0.93
CA LYS A 83 4.61 -16.70 -0.50
C LYS A 83 3.47 -17.34 0.29
N ALA A 84 2.83 -16.60 1.21
CA ALA A 84 1.69 -17.09 1.98
C ALA A 84 0.48 -17.36 1.09
N PHE A 85 0.19 -16.50 0.14
CA PHE A 85 -0.90 -16.67 -0.82
C PHE A 85 -0.64 -17.83 -1.78
N ASN A 86 0.60 -17.96 -2.34
CA ASN A 86 0.97 -19.10 -3.20
C ASN A 86 0.79 -20.44 -2.45
N ALA A 87 1.17 -20.51 -1.16
CA ALA A 87 0.98 -21.70 -0.35
C ALA A 87 -0.50 -22.07 -0.09
N ASN A 88 -1.41 -21.14 -0.35
CA ASN A 88 -2.87 -21.32 -0.22
C ASN A 88 -3.60 -21.34 -1.58
N GLY A 89 -2.89 -21.57 -2.67
CA GLY A 89 -3.48 -21.78 -3.99
C GLY A 89 -3.84 -20.50 -4.75
N PHE A 90 -3.27 -19.35 -4.40
CA PHE A 90 -3.41 -18.10 -5.13
C PHE A 90 -2.12 -17.78 -5.88
N ASP A 91 -2.22 -17.36 -7.12
CA ASP A 91 -1.12 -16.65 -7.75
C ASP A 91 -1.00 -15.25 -7.16
N ALA A 92 0.19 -14.65 -7.22
CA ALA A 92 0.40 -13.31 -6.70
C ALA A 92 1.08 -12.42 -7.75
N CYS A 93 0.48 -11.25 -7.97
CA CYS A 93 0.97 -10.16 -8.80
C CYS A 93 1.35 -8.99 -7.90
N ALA A 94 2.63 -8.74 -7.70
CA ALA A 94 3.12 -7.61 -6.90
C ALA A 94 3.45 -6.42 -7.80
N ILE A 95 2.73 -5.31 -7.61
CA ILE A 95 2.95 -4.09 -8.39
C ILE A 95 4.22 -3.39 -7.89
N ASN A 96 5.08 -2.95 -8.82
CA ASN A 96 6.02 -1.88 -8.54
C ASN A 96 5.40 -0.58 -9.04
N LEU A 97 4.99 0.30 -8.12
CA LEU A 97 4.46 1.61 -8.48
C LEU A 97 5.48 2.41 -9.29
N ARG A 98 5.05 3.36 -10.09
CA ARG A 98 5.94 4.16 -10.96
C ARG A 98 7.19 4.61 -10.21
N THR A 99 8.37 4.50 -10.79
CA THR A 99 9.68 4.78 -10.21
C THR A 99 10.17 3.80 -9.13
N CYS A 100 9.40 2.77 -8.78
CA CYS A 100 9.75 1.88 -7.66
C CYS A 100 10.35 0.53 -8.07
N SER A 101 10.41 0.22 -9.36
CA SER A 101 10.96 -1.04 -9.88
C SER A 101 12.50 -1.09 -9.99
N GLY A 102 13.16 0.02 -9.69
CA GLY A 102 14.59 0.26 -9.95
C GLY A 102 14.88 0.89 -11.31
N VAL A 103 13.83 1.16 -12.10
CA VAL A 103 13.90 1.89 -13.38
C VAL A 103 13.03 3.13 -13.29
N PRO A 104 13.54 4.32 -13.63
CA PRO A 104 12.74 5.55 -13.72
C PRO A 104 11.60 5.37 -14.72
N ASN A 105 10.41 5.85 -14.40
CA ASN A 105 9.30 5.86 -15.34
C ASN A 105 9.48 6.96 -16.40
N ARG A 106 8.78 6.83 -17.54
CA ARG A 106 8.96 7.68 -18.74
C ARG A 106 8.46 9.11 -18.58
N LEU A 107 7.35 9.28 -17.82
CA LEU A 107 6.67 10.58 -17.69
C LEU A 107 7.19 11.41 -16.51
N TYR A 108 6.89 12.72 -16.52
CA TYR A 108 7.17 13.60 -15.40
C TYR A 108 6.44 13.17 -14.12
N ARG A 109 5.16 12.79 -14.23
CA ARG A 109 4.40 12.24 -13.10
C ARG A 109 5.04 10.95 -12.58
N SER A 110 4.90 10.69 -11.28
CA SER A 110 5.29 9.44 -10.61
C SER A 110 4.06 8.75 -10.00
N TYR A 111 4.23 7.98 -8.94
CA TYR A 111 3.10 7.47 -8.17
C TYR A 111 2.69 8.44 -7.06
N HIS A 112 1.45 8.33 -6.60
CA HIS A 112 0.94 8.98 -5.39
C HIS A 112 -0.12 8.11 -4.70
N SER A 113 -0.56 8.48 -3.48
CA SER A 113 -1.46 7.66 -2.66
C SER A 113 -2.85 7.44 -3.28
N GLY A 114 -3.24 8.25 -4.24
CA GLY A 114 -4.54 8.17 -4.89
C GLY A 114 -4.49 7.79 -6.37
N ALA A 115 -3.34 7.28 -6.89
CA ALA A 115 -3.17 6.87 -8.29
C ALA A 115 -3.93 5.57 -8.60
N THR A 116 -5.25 5.60 -8.50
CA THR A 116 -6.13 4.44 -8.68
C THR A 116 -6.24 4.01 -10.14
N GLU A 117 -5.94 4.90 -11.08
CA GLU A 117 -5.84 4.60 -12.51
C GLU A 117 -4.71 3.60 -12.82
N ASP A 118 -3.60 3.65 -12.09
CA ASP A 118 -2.51 2.67 -12.24
C ASP A 118 -2.93 1.29 -11.74
N LEU A 119 -3.69 1.23 -10.64
CA LEU A 119 -4.27 -0.02 -10.14
C LEU A 119 -5.32 -0.58 -11.09
N GLU A 120 -6.16 0.27 -11.68
CA GLU A 120 -7.15 -0.10 -12.69
C GLU A 120 -6.48 -0.75 -13.90
N ALA A 121 -5.44 -0.13 -14.44
CA ALA A 121 -4.69 -0.68 -15.57
C ALA A 121 -4.11 -2.08 -15.27
N VAL A 122 -3.65 -2.33 -14.04
CA VAL A 122 -3.19 -3.68 -13.64
C VAL A 122 -4.34 -4.66 -13.53
N ILE A 123 -5.49 -4.25 -13.00
CA ILE A 123 -6.70 -5.09 -12.90
C ILE A 123 -7.17 -5.47 -14.31
N ASP A 124 -7.28 -4.49 -15.21
CA ASP A 124 -7.71 -4.70 -16.59
C ASP A 124 -6.76 -5.65 -17.33
N HIS A 125 -5.44 -5.44 -17.20
CA HIS A 125 -4.45 -6.35 -17.76
C HIS A 125 -4.64 -7.79 -17.28
N ILE A 126 -4.85 -8.01 -15.98
CA ILE A 126 -5.07 -9.34 -15.40
C ILE A 126 -6.37 -9.96 -15.93
N LEU A 127 -7.43 -9.18 -16.09
CA LEU A 127 -8.71 -9.63 -16.63
C LEU A 127 -8.59 -9.98 -18.13
N GLU A 128 -7.81 -9.22 -18.90
CA GLU A 128 -7.53 -9.50 -20.32
C GLU A 128 -6.80 -10.83 -20.53
N LEU A 129 -5.96 -11.26 -19.59
CA LEU A 129 -5.33 -12.59 -19.64
C LEU A 129 -6.35 -13.74 -19.61
N LYS A 130 -7.59 -13.50 -19.15
CA LYS A 130 -8.71 -14.46 -19.05
C LYS A 130 -8.38 -15.76 -18.30
N ASN A 131 -7.33 -15.72 -17.46
CA ASN A 131 -6.87 -16.87 -16.69
C ASN A 131 -7.50 -16.93 -15.31
N TYR A 132 -7.91 -15.78 -14.76
CA TYR A 132 -8.39 -15.63 -13.39
C TYR A 132 -9.89 -15.31 -13.35
N SER A 133 -10.61 -15.99 -12.47
CA SER A 133 -12.02 -15.74 -12.16
C SER A 133 -12.22 -15.00 -10.84
N GLU A 134 -11.18 -14.96 -10.00
CA GLU A 134 -11.23 -14.32 -8.70
C GLU A 134 -9.95 -13.48 -8.48
N LEU A 135 -10.15 -12.19 -8.25
CA LEU A 135 -9.10 -11.22 -7.93
C LEU A 135 -9.25 -10.77 -6.47
N TYR A 136 -8.12 -10.58 -5.82
CA TYR A 136 -8.04 -10.08 -4.44
C TYR A 136 -7.04 -8.96 -4.36
N LEU A 137 -7.33 -7.92 -3.57
CA LEU A 137 -6.42 -6.81 -3.37
C LEU A 137 -5.79 -6.91 -1.98
N LYS A 138 -4.47 -6.76 -1.89
CA LYS A 138 -3.80 -6.59 -0.59
C LYS A 138 -2.81 -5.45 -0.63
N GLY A 139 -3.16 -4.36 0.03
CA GLY A 139 -2.35 -3.14 0.09
C GLY A 139 -1.73 -2.90 1.47
N PHE A 140 -0.55 -2.30 1.47
CA PHE A 140 0.16 -1.91 2.68
C PHE A 140 0.39 -0.41 2.71
N SER A 141 0.04 0.24 3.84
CA SER A 141 0.24 1.69 4.02
C SER A 141 -0.38 2.47 2.84
N LEU A 142 0.38 3.24 2.10
CA LEU A 142 -0.04 3.92 0.87
C LEU A 142 -0.79 2.99 -0.09
N GLY A 143 -0.28 1.77 -0.31
CA GLY A 143 -0.95 0.80 -1.19
C GLY A 143 -2.30 0.32 -0.64
N GLY A 144 -2.47 0.29 0.69
CA GLY A 144 -3.75 0.03 1.33
C GLY A 144 -4.74 1.19 1.13
N ASN A 145 -4.27 2.43 1.24
CA ASN A 145 -5.06 3.62 0.92
C ASN A 145 -5.52 3.59 -0.54
N MET A 146 -4.61 3.29 -1.48
CA MET A 146 -4.92 3.20 -2.91
C MET A 146 -5.99 2.13 -3.19
N ALA A 147 -5.86 0.92 -2.62
CA ALA A 147 -6.82 -0.15 -2.81
C ALA A 147 -8.21 0.22 -2.29
N LEU A 148 -8.31 0.78 -1.08
CA LEU A 148 -9.59 1.19 -0.50
C LEU A 148 -10.23 2.37 -1.24
N LYS A 149 -9.43 3.34 -1.68
CA LYS A 149 -9.91 4.44 -2.52
C LYS A 149 -10.46 3.91 -3.84
N TYR A 150 -9.73 3.03 -4.53
CA TYR A 150 -10.19 2.38 -5.77
C TYR A 150 -11.57 1.73 -5.61
N LEU A 151 -11.79 1.00 -4.52
CA LEU A 151 -13.04 0.28 -4.26
C LEU A 151 -14.21 1.18 -3.88
N GLY A 152 -13.95 2.34 -3.30
CA GLY A 152 -14.99 3.27 -2.85
C GLY A 152 -15.19 4.49 -3.74
N GLU A 153 -14.37 4.67 -4.78
CA GLU A 153 -14.59 5.70 -5.79
C GLU A 153 -15.86 5.43 -6.61
N ASN A 154 -16.37 6.45 -7.24
CA ASN A 154 -17.55 6.34 -8.09
C ASN A 154 -17.18 5.68 -9.45
N ARG A 155 -16.86 4.38 -9.41
CA ARG A 155 -16.51 3.53 -10.56
C ARG A 155 -17.23 2.18 -10.52
N THR A 156 -17.32 1.52 -11.65
CA THR A 156 -17.76 0.12 -11.70
C THR A 156 -16.60 -0.79 -11.30
N VAL A 157 -16.70 -1.41 -10.12
CA VAL A 157 -15.71 -2.40 -9.66
C VAL A 157 -15.97 -3.72 -10.38
N PRO A 158 -14.97 -4.35 -11.03
CA PRO A 158 -15.14 -5.65 -11.67
C PRO A 158 -15.62 -6.73 -10.68
N LYS A 159 -16.60 -7.52 -11.10
CA LYS A 159 -17.22 -8.60 -10.28
C LYS A 159 -16.23 -9.71 -9.88
N GLU A 160 -15.12 -9.82 -10.57
CA GLU A 160 -14.02 -10.72 -10.31
C GLU A 160 -13.26 -10.33 -9.03
N ILE A 161 -13.32 -9.07 -8.60
CA ILE A 161 -12.73 -8.63 -7.32
C ILE A 161 -13.63 -9.10 -6.18
N LYS A 162 -13.14 -10.05 -5.37
CA LYS A 162 -13.92 -10.70 -4.32
C LYS A 162 -13.73 -10.09 -2.94
N ALA A 163 -12.53 -9.63 -2.61
CA ALA A 163 -12.25 -9.00 -1.33
C ALA A 163 -10.97 -8.16 -1.38
N ALA A 164 -10.82 -7.29 -0.37
CA ALA A 164 -9.60 -6.53 -0.15
C ALA A 164 -9.09 -6.64 1.29
N ILE A 165 -7.76 -6.56 1.45
CA ILE A 165 -7.08 -6.50 2.74
C ILE A 165 -6.14 -5.29 2.72
N ALA A 166 -6.29 -4.40 3.66
CA ALA A 166 -5.50 -3.19 3.77
C ALA A 166 -4.82 -3.13 5.15
N VAL A 167 -3.50 -3.02 5.17
CA VAL A 167 -2.68 -3.14 6.39
C VAL A 167 -1.96 -1.82 6.66
N SER A 168 -2.05 -1.32 7.91
CA SER A 168 -1.38 -0.09 8.36
C SER A 168 -1.72 1.13 7.48
N VAL A 169 -2.99 1.31 7.22
CA VAL A 169 -3.51 2.27 6.23
C VAL A 169 -3.58 3.68 6.80
N PRO A 170 -2.95 4.67 6.16
CA PRO A 170 -3.16 6.08 6.46
C PRO A 170 -4.48 6.57 5.86
N CYS A 171 -5.63 6.15 6.44
CA CYS A 171 -6.97 6.48 5.92
C CYS A 171 -7.19 7.99 5.78
N SER A 172 -6.50 8.81 6.61
CA SER A 172 -6.33 10.25 6.47
C SER A 172 -4.84 10.56 6.28
N LEU A 173 -4.45 10.96 5.07
CA LEU A 173 -3.05 11.29 4.74
C LEU A 173 -2.54 12.46 5.58
N HIS A 174 -3.39 13.47 5.82
CA HIS A 174 -3.07 14.60 6.67
C HIS A 174 -2.80 14.20 8.12
N SER A 175 -3.64 13.34 8.71
CA SER A 175 -3.47 12.84 10.07
C SER A 175 -2.20 12.00 10.20
N SER A 176 -1.89 11.17 9.20
CA SER A 176 -0.65 10.37 9.15
C SER A 176 0.59 11.26 9.01
N LEU A 177 0.57 12.28 8.15
CA LEU A 177 1.68 13.21 8.01
C LEU A 177 1.99 13.93 9.33
N LYS A 178 0.95 14.40 10.06
CA LYS A 178 1.14 15.01 11.37
C LYS A 178 1.89 14.10 12.35
N GLU A 179 1.57 12.79 12.34
CA GLU A 179 2.30 11.82 13.17
C GLU A 179 3.75 11.62 12.70
N LEU A 180 3.97 11.49 11.39
CA LEU A 180 5.32 11.32 10.83
C LEU A 180 6.25 12.48 11.11
N LEU A 181 5.73 13.69 11.26
CA LEU A 181 6.52 14.89 11.59
C LEU A 181 6.84 15.03 13.09
N LYS A 182 6.23 14.21 13.97
CA LYS A 182 6.57 14.19 15.38
C LYS A 182 7.99 13.71 15.65
N THR A 183 8.63 14.20 16.69
CA THR A 183 10.03 13.89 17.06
C THR A 183 10.32 12.40 17.09
N LYS A 184 9.42 11.57 17.63
CA LYS A 184 9.55 10.11 17.70
C LYS A 184 9.67 9.42 16.33
N ASN A 185 9.17 10.07 15.27
CA ASN A 185 9.12 9.54 13.90
C ASN A 185 10.12 10.22 12.94
N LEU A 186 10.86 11.23 13.38
CA LEU A 186 11.84 11.95 12.54
C LEU A 186 12.84 11.04 11.82
N PRO A 187 13.36 9.92 12.37
CA PRO A 187 14.24 9.02 11.64
C PRO A 187 13.57 8.43 10.38
N TYR A 188 12.29 8.06 10.48
CA TYR A 188 11.52 7.56 9.34
C TYR A 188 11.25 8.65 8.31
N ALA A 189 10.78 9.82 8.77
CA ALA A 189 10.52 10.97 7.90
C ALA A 189 11.78 11.40 7.13
N LYS A 190 12.94 11.46 7.80
CA LYS A 190 14.24 11.77 7.16
C LYS A 190 14.62 10.72 6.11
N ARG A 191 14.41 9.44 6.40
CA ARG A 191 14.69 8.34 5.46
C ARG A 191 13.79 8.44 4.23
N PHE A 192 12.47 8.61 4.40
CA PHE A 192 11.54 8.79 3.27
C PHE A 192 11.92 10.02 2.45
N LYS A 193 12.13 11.16 3.10
CA LYS A 193 12.55 12.39 2.43
C LYS A 193 13.83 12.18 1.60
N LYS A 194 14.83 11.50 2.15
CA LYS A 194 16.08 11.21 1.44
C LYS A 194 15.79 10.49 0.12
N HIS A 195 15.03 9.39 0.14
CA HIS A 195 14.74 8.61 -1.07
C HIS A 195 13.87 9.40 -2.06
N LEU A 196 12.90 10.17 -1.58
CA LEU A 196 12.06 11.01 -2.43
C LEU A 196 12.87 12.12 -3.12
N VAL A 197 13.81 12.76 -2.40
CA VAL A 197 14.70 13.77 -2.97
C VAL A 197 15.68 13.16 -3.98
N GLU A 198 16.18 11.93 -3.73
CA GLU A 198 17.00 11.21 -4.70
C GLU A 198 16.24 11.00 -6.02
N LYS A 199 15.00 10.51 -5.95
CA LYS A 199 14.12 10.35 -7.12
C LYS A 199 13.77 11.69 -7.78
N LEU A 200 13.59 12.76 -7.00
CA LEU A 200 13.32 14.10 -7.55
C LEU A 200 14.51 14.61 -8.36
N ARG A 201 15.74 14.30 -7.95
CA ARG A 201 16.94 14.61 -8.72
C ARG A 201 17.04 13.82 -10.01
N GLU A 202 16.68 12.53 -10.00
CA GLU A 202 16.58 11.72 -11.21
C GLU A 202 15.54 12.31 -12.17
N LYS A 203 14.38 12.72 -11.64
CA LYS A 203 13.35 13.42 -12.44
C LYS A 203 13.82 14.76 -12.98
N GLN A 204 14.59 15.54 -12.24
CA GLN A 204 15.17 16.80 -12.72
C GLN A 204 16.09 16.57 -13.93
N GLN A 205 16.88 15.49 -13.93
CA GLN A 205 17.74 15.18 -15.08
C GLN A 205 16.94 14.86 -16.35
N LEU A 206 15.77 14.23 -16.20
CA LEU A 206 14.89 13.87 -17.32
C LEU A 206 13.98 15.03 -17.73
N PHE A 207 13.64 15.93 -16.80
CA PHE A 207 12.68 17.03 -16.97
C PHE A 207 13.22 18.33 -16.36
N PRO A 208 14.35 18.89 -16.88
CA PRO A 208 15.03 20.02 -16.26
C PRO A 208 14.18 21.29 -16.20
N ASP A 209 13.27 21.46 -17.15
CA ASP A 209 12.38 22.64 -17.20
C ASP A 209 11.26 22.59 -16.15
N ASN A 210 10.98 21.41 -15.57
CA ASN A 210 9.90 21.22 -14.61
C ASN A 210 10.36 21.30 -13.14
N ILE A 211 11.64 21.05 -12.86
CA ILE A 211 12.19 20.99 -11.50
C ILE A 211 13.49 21.78 -11.44
N SER A 212 13.49 22.87 -10.67
CA SER A 212 14.67 23.68 -10.43
C SER A 212 15.47 23.21 -9.21
N ASP A 213 16.76 23.62 -9.13
CA ASP A 213 17.57 23.41 -7.92
C ASP A 213 16.96 24.07 -6.68
N LYS A 214 16.24 25.18 -6.86
CA LYS A 214 15.50 25.86 -5.79
C LYS A 214 14.36 24.97 -5.26
N ASP A 215 13.64 24.30 -6.16
CA ASP A 215 12.58 23.35 -5.75
C ASP A 215 13.15 22.25 -4.86
N ILE A 216 14.26 21.64 -5.28
CA ILE A 216 14.92 20.57 -4.49
C ILE A 216 15.39 21.08 -3.12
N LYS A 217 15.99 22.28 -3.07
CA LYS A 217 16.44 22.90 -1.81
C LYS A 217 15.28 23.22 -0.85
N ASN A 218 14.11 23.51 -1.38
CA ASN A 218 12.90 23.82 -0.60
C ASN A 218 12.27 22.59 0.04
N VAL A 219 12.64 21.37 -0.36
CA VAL A 219 12.12 20.12 0.25
C VAL A 219 12.79 19.90 1.61
N VAL A 220 12.23 20.48 2.66
CA VAL A 220 12.67 20.31 4.06
C VAL A 220 11.93 19.16 4.76
N THR A 221 10.63 19.02 4.49
CA THR A 221 9.73 17.99 5.03
C THR A 221 9.09 17.16 3.92
N LEU A 222 8.33 16.13 4.30
CA LEU A 222 7.51 15.36 3.36
C LEU A 222 6.41 16.21 2.72
N LYS A 223 5.83 17.15 3.50
CA LYS A 223 4.84 18.09 2.96
C LYS A 223 5.43 18.95 1.85
N ASP A 224 6.63 19.47 2.07
CA ASP A 224 7.27 20.32 1.04
C ASP A 224 7.53 19.54 -0.25
N PHE A 225 7.86 18.23 -0.15
CA PHE A 225 7.97 17.38 -1.34
C PHE A 225 6.63 17.29 -2.08
N ASP A 226 5.53 17.12 -1.34
CA ASP A 226 4.20 17.02 -1.93
C ASP A 226 3.77 18.38 -2.53
N ASP A 227 4.10 19.51 -1.92
CA ASP A 227 3.86 20.86 -2.48
C ASP A 227 4.68 21.11 -3.74
N VAL A 228 5.98 20.73 -3.72
CA VAL A 228 6.91 21.03 -4.82
C VAL A 228 6.72 20.10 -6.02
N TYR A 229 6.46 18.81 -5.77
CA TYR A 229 6.45 17.82 -6.82
C TYR A 229 5.11 17.11 -6.98
N THR A 230 4.59 16.43 -5.94
CA THR A 230 3.38 15.61 -6.07
C THR A 230 2.21 16.42 -6.59
N SER A 231 1.95 17.59 -5.99
CA SER A 231 0.84 18.46 -6.42
C SER A 231 0.98 18.91 -7.86
N ARG A 232 2.15 19.41 -8.24
CA ARG A 232 2.40 19.94 -9.58
C ARG A 232 2.33 18.84 -10.65
N ALA A 233 2.95 17.70 -10.36
CA ALA A 233 3.01 16.58 -11.31
C ALA A 233 1.65 15.92 -11.57
N HIS A 234 0.70 16.08 -10.65
CA HIS A 234 -0.61 15.40 -10.72
C HIS A 234 -1.80 16.39 -10.73
N GLY A 235 -1.56 17.70 -10.86
CA GLY A 235 -2.63 18.69 -11.01
C GLY A 235 -3.41 18.99 -9.73
N PHE A 236 -2.84 18.73 -8.56
CA PHE A 236 -3.38 19.22 -7.29
C PHE A 236 -2.93 20.66 -7.05
N ARG A 237 -3.76 21.43 -6.35
CA ARG A 237 -3.43 22.82 -6.00
C ARG A 237 -2.20 22.92 -5.10
N ASP A 238 -2.11 22.07 -4.09
CA ASP A 238 -1.07 21.97 -3.07
C ASP A 238 -1.10 20.60 -2.38
N ALA A 239 -0.20 20.35 -1.42
CA ALA A 239 -0.17 19.09 -0.67
C ALA A 239 -1.46 18.83 0.12
N LEU A 240 -2.15 19.86 0.62
CA LEU A 240 -3.39 19.68 1.37
C LEU A 240 -4.53 19.22 0.46
N ASP A 241 -4.67 19.83 -0.71
CA ASP A 241 -5.62 19.41 -1.75
C ASP A 241 -5.36 17.96 -2.19
N TYR A 242 -4.08 17.58 -2.32
CA TYR A 242 -3.70 16.19 -2.58
C TYR A 242 -4.17 15.25 -1.46
N TYR A 243 -3.89 15.60 -0.19
CA TYR A 243 -4.28 14.77 0.94
C TYR A 243 -5.79 14.63 1.07
N ASP A 244 -6.52 15.71 0.87
CA ASP A 244 -7.98 15.71 0.93
C ASP A 244 -8.59 14.83 -0.15
N LYS A 245 -8.13 14.97 -1.40
CA LYS A 245 -8.66 14.19 -2.54
C LYS A 245 -8.23 12.73 -2.54
N CYS A 246 -7.08 12.40 -1.93
CA CYS A 246 -6.48 11.09 -2.01
C CYS A 246 -6.59 10.25 -0.73
N SER A 247 -7.09 10.79 0.38
CA SER A 247 -7.39 10.03 1.59
C SER A 247 -8.55 9.07 1.36
N CYS A 248 -8.35 7.78 1.63
CA CYS A 248 -9.38 6.78 1.37
C CYS A 248 -10.57 6.88 2.31
N LYS A 249 -10.46 7.56 3.47
CA LYS A 249 -11.51 7.63 4.50
C LYS A 249 -12.87 8.05 3.95
N GLN A 250 -12.91 9.06 3.09
CA GLN A 250 -14.14 9.59 2.49
C GLN A 250 -14.82 8.60 1.53
N PHE A 251 -14.08 7.62 1.02
CA PHE A 251 -14.59 6.62 0.08
C PHE A 251 -15.05 5.33 0.76
N LEU A 252 -14.67 5.09 2.01
CA LEU A 252 -14.99 3.87 2.75
C LEU A 252 -16.50 3.57 2.84
N PRO A 253 -17.39 4.55 2.99
CA PRO A 253 -18.85 4.30 3.01
C PRO A 253 -19.40 3.65 1.73
N ASN A 254 -18.73 3.84 0.59
CA ASN A 254 -19.19 3.37 -0.71
C ASN A 254 -18.65 1.97 -1.09
N ILE A 255 -17.78 1.37 -0.29
CA ILE A 255 -17.21 0.05 -0.57
C ILE A 255 -18.30 -1.02 -0.50
N GLN A 256 -18.46 -1.79 -1.61
CA GLN A 256 -19.51 -2.79 -1.75
C GLN A 256 -18.99 -4.23 -1.63
N ILE A 257 -17.69 -4.44 -1.55
CA ILE A 257 -17.08 -5.77 -1.41
C ILE A 257 -16.42 -5.94 -0.04
N PRO A 258 -16.33 -7.16 0.50
CA PRO A 258 -15.70 -7.41 1.78
C PRO A 258 -14.27 -6.86 1.83
N SER A 259 -14.02 -5.92 2.73
CA SER A 259 -12.74 -5.22 2.84
C SER A 259 -12.27 -5.19 4.29
N LEU A 260 -11.10 -5.78 4.58
CA LEU A 260 -10.51 -5.83 5.91
C LEU A 260 -9.42 -4.76 6.07
N ILE A 261 -9.59 -3.88 7.04
CA ILE A 261 -8.53 -2.94 7.48
C ILE A 261 -7.90 -3.48 8.77
N VAL A 262 -6.58 -3.62 8.79
CA VAL A 262 -5.81 -4.00 9.98
C VAL A 262 -4.84 -2.87 10.34
N ASN A 263 -5.22 -2.04 11.31
CA ASN A 263 -4.44 -0.90 11.79
C ASN A 263 -4.08 -1.09 13.27
N ALA A 264 -2.79 -1.27 13.59
CA ALA A 264 -2.36 -1.43 14.98
C ALA A 264 -2.49 -0.12 15.76
N ARG A 265 -2.99 -0.17 17.00
CA ARG A 265 -3.12 1.02 17.85
C ARG A 265 -1.78 1.65 18.24
N ASN A 266 -0.69 0.87 18.21
CA ASN A 266 0.66 1.36 18.47
C ASN A 266 1.46 1.65 17.18
N ASP A 267 0.80 1.76 16.03
CA ASP A 267 1.41 2.24 14.80
C ASP A 267 1.68 3.74 14.92
N SER A 268 2.95 4.10 14.99
CA SER A 268 3.35 5.50 15.22
C SER A 268 3.13 6.42 14.01
N PHE A 269 2.81 5.86 12.83
CA PHE A 269 2.57 6.63 11.61
C PHE A 269 1.10 7.00 11.44
N LEU A 270 0.21 6.35 12.20
CA LEU A 270 -1.23 6.54 12.07
C LEU A 270 -1.76 7.49 13.14
N GLY A 271 -2.34 8.60 12.73
CA GLY A 271 -3.07 9.48 13.62
C GLY A 271 -4.51 8.99 13.87
N PRO A 272 -5.24 9.65 14.79
CA PRO A 272 -6.59 9.21 15.18
C PRO A 272 -7.57 9.02 14.02
N GLU A 273 -7.49 9.87 13.00
CA GLU A 273 -8.36 9.80 11.82
C GLU A 273 -8.07 8.62 10.88
N CYS A 274 -6.96 7.89 11.12
CA CYS A 274 -6.64 6.68 10.39
C CYS A 274 -7.34 5.42 10.94
N PHE A 275 -8.18 5.58 11.97
CA PHE A 275 -8.99 4.50 12.55
C PHE A 275 -10.48 4.75 12.25
N PRO A 276 -10.99 4.28 11.10
CA PRO A 276 -12.31 4.63 10.59
C PRO A 276 -13.43 3.85 11.30
N LEU A 277 -13.66 4.16 12.57
CA LEU A 277 -14.61 3.45 13.45
C LEU A 277 -16.07 3.64 13.01
N GLU A 278 -16.44 4.87 12.67
CA GLU A 278 -17.82 5.17 12.27
C GLU A 278 -18.12 4.56 10.89
N GLU A 279 -17.18 4.73 9.94
CA GLU A 279 -17.30 4.15 8.61
C GLU A 279 -17.43 2.62 8.67
N ALA A 280 -16.68 1.97 9.58
CA ALA A 280 -16.77 0.52 9.76
C ALA A 280 -18.04 0.07 10.47
N LYS A 281 -18.67 0.89 11.32
CA LYS A 281 -19.97 0.56 11.92
C LYS A 281 -21.10 0.64 10.89
N ASP A 282 -21.04 1.63 10.00
CA ASP A 282 -22.12 1.95 9.09
C ASP A 282 -22.06 1.12 7.79
N ASN A 283 -20.87 0.60 7.40
CA ASN A 283 -20.71 -0.22 6.21
C ASN A 283 -20.51 -1.71 6.55
N PRO A 284 -21.47 -2.61 6.22
CA PRO A 284 -21.39 -4.03 6.52
C PRO A 284 -20.27 -4.78 5.76
N ASN A 285 -19.75 -4.20 4.70
CA ASN A 285 -18.63 -4.75 3.91
C ASN A 285 -17.26 -4.31 4.44
N LEU A 286 -17.22 -3.36 5.36
CA LEU A 286 -15.96 -2.82 5.88
C LEU A 286 -15.64 -3.40 7.25
N TYR A 287 -14.65 -4.27 7.31
CA TYR A 287 -14.17 -4.94 8.52
C TYR A 287 -12.96 -4.19 9.07
N LEU A 288 -13.02 -3.78 10.34
CA LEU A 288 -11.93 -3.07 11.00
C LEU A 288 -11.39 -3.89 12.17
N GLU A 289 -10.11 -4.23 12.11
CA GLU A 289 -9.38 -4.87 13.18
C GLU A 289 -8.25 -3.96 13.68
N MET A 290 -8.27 -3.64 14.99
CA MET A 290 -7.32 -2.73 15.60
C MET A 290 -6.51 -3.44 16.71
N PRO A 291 -5.51 -4.26 16.36
CA PRO A 291 -4.65 -4.90 17.34
C PRO A 291 -3.98 -3.87 18.24
N LYS A 292 -3.78 -4.21 19.51
CA LYS A 292 -3.06 -3.33 20.46
C LYS A 292 -1.61 -3.09 20.01
N TYR A 293 -1.00 -4.09 19.39
CA TYR A 293 0.39 -4.13 18.93
C TYR A 293 0.45 -4.39 17.44
N GLY A 294 1.62 -4.15 16.81
CA GLY A 294 1.84 -4.39 15.38
C GLY A 294 2.87 -3.44 14.77
N GLY A 295 2.92 -2.21 15.25
CA GLY A 295 3.69 -1.15 14.60
C GLY A 295 3.23 -0.91 13.17
N HIS A 296 4.05 -0.25 12.38
CA HIS A 296 3.76 -0.02 10.96
C HIS A 296 4.22 -1.22 10.12
N VAL A 297 3.27 -1.98 9.56
CA VAL A 297 3.45 -3.23 8.77
C VAL A 297 4.22 -4.36 9.48
N GLY A 298 4.47 -4.25 10.79
CA GLY A 298 5.33 -5.18 11.52
C GLY A 298 4.69 -6.54 11.76
N PHE A 299 3.68 -6.57 12.59
CA PHE A 299 2.82 -7.72 12.89
C PHE A 299 3.55 -9.07 12.95
N PHE A 300 4.61 -9.13 13.76
CA PHE A 300 5.46 -10.33 13.89
C PHE A 300 4.64 -11.60 14.07
N GLY A 301 5.09 -12.69 13.45
CA GLY A 301 4.50 -14.01 13.60
C GLY A 301 5.56 -15.12 13.62
N GLN A 302 5.16 -16.30 14.05
CA GLN A 302 6.05 -17.46 14.14
C GLN A 302 6.39 -18.02 12.76
N LYS A 303 7.55 -18.71 12.67
CA LYS A 303 8.03 -19.35 11.44
C LYS A 303 8.13 -18.40 10.25
N ASN A 304 8.46 -17.12 10.54
CA ASN A 304 8.59 -16.06 9.54
C ASN A 304 7.30 -15.75 8.74
N VAL A 305 6.13 -16.17 9.25
CA VAL A 305 4.82 -15.81 8.71
C VAL A 305 4.17 -14.79 9.64
N THR A 306 3.87 -13.60 9.13
CA THR A 306 3.30 -12.52 9.94
C THR A 306 1.84 -12.78 10.32
N TYR A 307 1.36 -12.08 11.35
CA TYR A 307 -0.06 -12.12 11.71
C TYR A 307 -0.96 -11.72 10.53
N THR A 308 -0.61 -10.64 9.82
CA THR A 308 -1.41 -10.13 8.70
C THR A 308 -1.39 -11.03 7.47
N GLU A 309 -0.38 -11.88 7.29
CA GLU A 309 -0.38 -12.92 6.27
C GLU A 309 -1.38 -14.03 6.60
N LYS A 310 -1.36 -14.53 7.85
CA LYS A 310 -2.34 -15.52 8.31
C LYS A 310 -3.75 -14.97 8.36
N ARG A 311 -3.90 -13.72 8.86
CA ARG A 311 -5.20 -13.07 9.01
C ARG A 311 -5.88 -12.81 7.67
N ALA A 312 -5.08 -12.46 6.63
CA ALA A 312 -5.59 -12.30 5.29
C ALA A 312 -6.20 -13.61 4.76
N ILE A 313 -5.45 -14.72 4.80
CA ILE A 313 -5.95 -16.04 4.35
C ILE A 313 -7.19 -16.45 5.15
N LYS A 314 -7.15 -16.28 6.49
CA LYS A 314 -8.30 -16.58 7.34
C LYS A 314 -9.53 -15.76 6.95
N PHE A 315 -9.37 -14.45 6.70
CA PHE A 315 -10.47 -13.57 6.31
C PHE A 315 -11.11 -14.02 4.99
N LEU A 316 -10.30 -14.36 3.99
CA LEU A 316 -10.82 -14.84 2.69
C LEU A 316 -11.59 -16.16 2.84
N ASN A 317 -11.10 -17.09 3.67
CA ASN A 317 -11.79 -18.36 3.91
C ASN A 317 -13.09 -18.24 4.71
N GLU A 318 -13.27 -17.14 5.48
CA GLU A 318 -14.47 -16.87 6.27
C GLU A 318 -15.58 -16.15 5.46
N ILE A 319 -15.22 -15.46 4.39
CA ILE A 319 -16.12 -14.53 3.68
C ILE A 319 -16.39 -14.95 2.23
N VAL A 320 -15.52 -15.70 1.62
CA VAL A 320 -15.63 -16.23 0.26
C VAL A 320 -15.80 -17.75 0.32
#